data_b611dae19081bd9db8ddbbf9ef277d4e
#
_entry.id   b611dae19081bd9db8ddbbf9ef277d4e
#
_cell.length_a   1.000
_cell.length_b   1.000
_cell.length_c   1.000
_cell.angle_alpha   90.00
_cell.angle_beta   90.00
_cell.angle_gamma   90.00
#
_symmetry.space_group_name_H-M   'P 1'
#
loop_
_entity.id
_entity.type
_entity.pdbx_description
1 polymer ?
#
loop_
_entity_poly.entity_id
_entity_poly.type
_entity_poly.pdbx_seq_one_letter_code
_entity_poly.pdbx_strand_id
1 'polypeptide(L)'
;MIFGAVRRVDVFPVFCEGAAGGLKTTVDILPALVLLLVSVGMLRASGAVELLTGLLEPLCNLVGFPPECMQMVLLRPFSGSGAIAVYDGIAAQYGADSFPGRVAAVLLGSSETTFYTVAVYFAAVRVKNTRYA
;
A
#
# COMPACT_ATOMS: atom_id res chain seq x y z
N MET A 1 10.40 -25.49 -10.95
CA MET A 1 10.90 -26.84 -10.63
C MET A 1 10.96 -27.74 -11.88
N ILE A 2 9.87 -28.02 -12.60
CA ILE A 2 9.86 -28.90 -13.78
C ILE A 2 10.89 -28.49 -14.84
N PHE A 3 10.96 -27.20 -15.20
CA PHE A 3 11.92 -26.67 -16.16
C PHE A 3 13.39 -26.85 -15.73
N GLY A 4 13.69 -26.72 -14.44
CA GLY A 4 15.02 -26.95 -13.89
C GLY A 4 15.42 -28.43 -13.96
N ALA A 5 14.49 -29.33 -13.67
CA ALA A 5 14.72 -30.77 -13.78
C ALA A 5 15.01 -31.20 -15.23
N VAL A 6 14.28 -30.64 -16.21
CA VAL A 6 14.52 -30.88 -17.65
C VAL A 6 15.90 -30.38 -18.08
N ARG A 7 16.37 -29.25 -17.52
CA ARG A 7 17.70 -28.67 -17.79
C ARG A 7 18.82 -29.32 -16.96
N ARG A 8 18.56 -30.36 -16.17
CA ARG A 8 19.52 -31.02 -15.26
C ARG A 8 20.21 -30.04 -14.28
N VAL A 9 19.48 -29.01 -13.88
CA VAL A 9 19.96 -28.08 -12.85
C VAL A 9 19.70 -28.72 -11.49
N ASP A 10 20.70 -28.70 -10.61
CA ASP A 10 20.51 -29.14 -9.23
C ASP A 10 19.63 -28.12 -8.49
N VAL A 11 18.32 -28.45 -8.42
CA VAL A 11 17.28 -27.51 -8.00
C VAL A 11 17.44 -27.06 -6.56
N PHE A 12 17.91 -27.97 -5.68
CA PHE A 12 17.98 -27.68 -4.25
C PHE A 12 19.08 -26.64 -3.90
N PRO A 13 20.34 -26.76 -4.35
CA PRO A 13 21.34 -25.74 -4.10
C PRO A 13 20.98 -24.39 -4.71
N VAL A 14 20.47 -24.34 -5.93
CA VAL A 14 20.03 -23.10 -6.59
C VAL A 14 18.88 -22.44 -5.82
N PHE A 15 17.95 -23.23 -5.30
CA PHE A 15 16.88 -22.73 -4.44
C PHE A 15 17.43 -22.13 -3.15
N CYS A 16 18.36 -22.81 -2.48
CA CYS A 16 18.98 -22.32 -1.24
C CYS A 16 19.75 -21.02 -1.47
N GLU A 17 20.49 -20.91 -2.57
CA GLU A 17 21.19 -19.70 -2.95
C GLU A 17 20.20 -18.53 -3.20
N GLY A 18 19.14 -18.78 -3.96
CA GLY A 18 18.08 -17.79 -4.18
C GLY A 18 17.39 -17.36 -2.88
N ALA A 19 17.10 -18.31 -1.99
CA ALA A 19 16.50 -18.03 -0.68
C ALA A 19 17.44 -17.17 0.21
N ALA A 20 18.73 -17.46 0.22
CA ALA A 20 19.73 -16.67 0.94
C ALA A 20 19.81 -15.23 0.38
N GLY A 21 19.76 -15.07 -0.94
CA GLY A 21 19.69 -13.76 -1.61
C GLY A 21 18.43 -12.98 -1.23
N GLY A 22 17.28 -13.67 -1.19
CA GLY A 22 16.00 -13.09 -0.77
C GLY A 22 16.01 -12.62 0.68
N LEU A 23 16.58 -13.40 1.60
CA LEU A 23 16.75 -13.01 3.01
C LEU A 23 17.61 -11.75 3.15
N LYS A 24 18.71 -11.67 2.42
CA LYS A 24 19.57 -10.48 2.42
C LYS A 24 18.80 -9.25 1.94
N THR A 25 18.09 -9.35 0.83
CA THR A 25 17.26 -8.27 0.31
C THR A 25 16.22 -7.83 1.34
N THR A 26 15.56 -8.78 2.04
CA THR A 26 14.59 -8.47 3.09
C THR A 26 15.20 -7.64 4.21
N VAL A 27 16.40 -8.00 4.68
CA VAL A 27 17.11 -7.23 5.71
C VAL A 27 17.48 -5.83 5.20
N ASP A 28 17.92 -5.71 3.95
CA ASP A 28 18.32 -4.42 3.36
C ASP A 28 17.15 -3.43 3.22
N ILE A 29 15.92 -3.91 2.98
CA ILE A 29 14.73 -3.06 2.87
C ILE A 29 14.03 -2.78 4.21
N LEU A 30 14.33 -3.56 5.24
CA LEU A 30 13.66 -3.48 6.55
C LEU A 30 13.69 -2.07 7.18
N PRO A 31 14.81 -1.31 7.16
CA PRO A 31 14.85 0.04 7.71
C PRO A 31 13.87 1.01 7.00
N ALA A 32 13.78 0.92 5.67
CA ALA A 32 12.84 1.75 4.91
C ALA A 32 11.38 1.40 5.22
N LEU A 33 11.08 0.11 5.40
CA LEU A 33 9.76 -0.35 5.82
C LEU A 33 9.38 0.15 7.21
N VAL A 34 10.28 0.03 8.18
CA VAL A 34 10.03 0.50 9.55
C VAL A 34 9.78 2.01 9.56
N LEU A 35 10.62 2.79 8.87
CA LEU A 35 10.47 4.24 8.77
C LEU A 35 9.10 4.61 8.18
N LEU A 36 8.70 3.96 7.10
CA LEU A 36 7.42 4.21 6.44
C LEU A 36 6.25 3.88 7.35
N LEU A 37 6.26 2.70 7.99
CA LEU A 37 5.18 2.27 8.89
C LEU A 37 5.03 3.19 10.10
N VAL A 38 6.15 3.60 10.69
CA VAL A 38 6.16 4.56 11.81
C VAL A 38 5.62 5.92 11.36
N SER A 39 6.06 6.43 10.21
CA SER A 39 5.60 7.71 9.67
C SER A 39 4.09 7.72 9.40
N VAL A 40 3.56 6.65 8.80
CA VAL A 40 2.11 6.49 8.55
C VAL A 40 1.35 6.36 9.88
N GLY A 41 1.89 5.61 10.85
CA GLY A 41 1.33 5.50 12.19
C GLY A 41 1.23 6.85 12.89
N MET A 42 2.28 7.66 12.83
CA MET A 42 2.30 9.02 13.38
C MET A 42 1.31 9.94 12.67
N LEU A 43 1.21 9.87 11.34
CA LEU A 43 0.24 10.65 10.56
C LEU A 43 -1.20 10.34 10.98
N ARG A 44 -1.53 9.06 11.20
CA ARG A 44 -2.85 8.66 11.69
C ARG A 44 -3.10 9.11 13.14
N ALA A 45 -2.11 8.89 14.01
CA ALA A 45 -2.23 9.24 15.44
C ALA A 45 -2.30 10.76 15.69
N SER A 46 -1.78 11.58 14.78
CA SER A 46 -1.81 13.04 14.88
C SER A 46 -3.17 13.67 14.57
N GLY A 47 -4.14 12.91 14.05
CA GLY A 47 -5.42 13.44 13.57
C GLY A 47 -5.32 14.23 12.26
N ALA A 48 -4.16 14.24 11.61
CA ALA A 48 -3.94 15.00 10.38
C ALA A 48 -4.80 14.47 9.22
N VAL A 49 -5.06 13.17 9.18
CA VAL A 49 -5.92 12.54 8.15
C VAL A 49 -7.36 13.02 8.30
N GLU A 50 -7.87 13.07 9.52
CA GLU A 50 -9.22 13.54 9.84
C GLU A 50 -9.37 15.03 9.52
N LEU A 51 -8.38 15.84 9.85
CA LEU A 51 -8.35 17.28 9.56
C LEU A 51 -8.35 17.54 8.04
N LEU A 52 -7.51 16.81 7.29
CA LEU A 52 -7.46 16.91 5.83
C LEU A 52 -8.77 16.45 5.19
N THR A 53 -9.38 15.38 5.70
CA THR A 53 -10.68 14.89 5.22
C THR A 53 -11.75 15.95 5.39
N GLY A 54 -11.85 16.57 6.57
CA GLY A 54 -12.81 17.64 6.82
C GLY A 54 -12.59 18.88 5.94
N LEU A 55 -11.33 19.25 5.68
CA LEU A 55 -11.02 20.36 4.79
C LEU A 55 -11.41 20.10 3.34
N LEU A 56 -11.33 18.83 2.90
CA LEU A 56 -11.64 18.42 1.52
C LEU A 56 -13.13 18.06 1.32
N GLU A 57 -13.91 17.93 2.38
CA GLU A 57 -15.33 17.57 2.32
C GLU A 57 -16.17 18.47 1.38
N PRO A 58 -16.05 19.82 1.42
CA PRO A 58 -16.82 20.68 0.52
C PRO A 58 -16.47 20.45 -0.95
N LEU A 59 -15.20 20.12 -1.24
CA LEU A 59 -14.76 19.82 -2.60
C LEU A 59 -15.32 18.46 -3.06
N CYS A 60 -15.36 17.46 -2.18
CA CYS A 60 -15.95 16.15 -2.45
C CYS A 60 -17.42 16.29 -2.82
N ASN A 61 -18.17 17.06 -2.07
CA ASN A 61 -19.59 17.30 -2.32
C ASN A 61 -19.83 17.99 -3.67
N LEU A 62 -18.94 18.91 -4.09
CA LEU A 62 -19.03 19.58 -5.37
C LEU A 62 -18.86 18.63 -6.56
N VAL A 63 -18.00 17.60 -6.42
CA VAL A 63 -17.68 16.61 -7.47
C VAL A 63 -18.62 15.39 -7.37
N GLY A 64 -19.45 15.28 -6.35
CA GLY A 64 -20.31 14.13 -6.10
C GLY A 64 -19.53 12.90 -5.60
N PHE A 65 -18.34 13.11 -5.02
CA PHE A 65 -17.54 12.06 -4.41
C PHE A 65 -17.95 11.88 -2.95
N PRO A 66 -18.17 10.64 -2.44
CA PRO A 66 -18.57 10.43 -1.06
C PRO A 66 -17.45 10.84 -0.10
N PRO A 67 -17.68 11.82 0.81
CA PRO A 67 -16.66 12.32 1.72
C PRO A 67 -16.07 11.23 2.62
N GLU A 68 -16.88 10.21 2.94
CA GLU A 68 -16.50 9.05 3.75
C GLU A 68 -15.33 8.26 3.14
N CYS A 69 -15.19 8.30 1.81
CA CYS A 69 -14.12 7.65 1.08
C CYS A 69 -12.82 8.47 1.03
N MET A 70 -12.83 9.74 1.44
CA MET A 70 -11.65 10.61 1.37
C MET A 70 -10.51 10.11 2.27
N GLN A 71 -10.83 9.58 3.45
CA GLN A 71 -9.84 8.97 4.32
C GLN A 71 -9.10 7.81 3.63
N MET A 72 -9.82 7.02 2.84
CA MET A 72 -9.21 5.95 2.04
C MET A 72 -8.28 6.50 0.96
N VAL A 73 -8.70 7.55 0.22
CA VAL A 73 -7.87 8.21 -0.80
C VAL A 73 -6.54 8.69 -0.21
N LEU A 74 -6.59 9.28 0.98
CA LEU A 74 -5.40 9.79 1.67
C LEU A 74 -4.49 8.67 2.18
N LEU A 75 -5.06 7.58 2.70
CA LEU A 75 -4.28 6.48 3.29
C LEU A 75 -3.78 5.46 2.27
N ARG A 76 -4.52 5.22 1.19
CA ARG A 76 -4.22 4.16 0.21
C ARG A 76 -2.81 4.23 -0.37
N PRO A 77 -2.26 5.40 -0.76
CA PRO A 77 -0.91 5.48 -1.30
C PRO A 77 0.19 5.06 -0.32
N PHE A 78 -0.10 5.10 0.98
CA PHE A 78 0.87 4.80 2.04
C PHE A 78 0.68 3.44 2.69
N SER A 79 -0.57 2.98 2.86
CA SER A 79 -0.88 1.80 3.67
C SER A 79 -2.03 0.99 3.09
N GLY A 80 -1.71 -0.21 2.58
CA GLY A 80 -2.71 -1.17 2.11
C GLY A 80 -3.59 -1.69 3.24
N SER A 81 -3.01 -2.09 4.37
CA SER A 81 -3.77 -2.55 5.55
C SER A 81 -4.62 -1.43 6.18
N GLY A 82 -4.10 -0.20 6.18
CA GLY A 82 -4.87 0.97 6.61
C GLY A 82 -6.09 1.21 5.72
N ALA A 83 -5.94 1.08 4.40
CA ALA A 83 -7.03 1.21 3.45
C ALA A 83 -8.08 0.10 3.61
N ILE A 84 -7.66 -1.15 3.87
CA ILE A 84 -8.59 -2.25 4.17
C ILE A 84 -9.40 -1.95 5.44
N ALA A 85 -8.76 -1.48 6.51
CA ALA A 85 -9.46 -1.14 7.75
C ALA A 85 -10.48 0.00 7.56
N VAL A 86 -10.17 1.00 6.72
CA VAL A 86 -11.11 2.07 6.35
C VAL A 86 -12.27 1.50 5.52
N TYR A 87 -11.97 0.61 4.56
CA TYR A 87 -13.02 -0.07 3.78
C TYR A 87 -13.98 -0.86 4.68
N ASP A 88 -13.44 -1.65 5.60
CA ASP A 88 -14.24 -2.43 6.54
C ASP A 88 -15.15 -1.53 7.39
N GLY A 89 -14.64 -0.37 7.84
CA GLY A 89 -15.43 0.63 8.54
C GLY A 89 -16.58 1.19 7.69
N ILE A 90 -16.29 1.57 6.43
CA ILE A 90 -17.29 2.08 5.49
C ILE A 90 -18.35 1.00 5.19
N ALA A 91 -17.92 -0.23 4.91
CA ALA A 91 -18.81 -1.34 4.61
C ALA A 91 -19.70 -1.71 5.82
N ALA A 92 -19.17 -1.65 7.03
CA ALA A 92 -19.92 -1.91 8.25
C ALA A 92 -20.96 -0.82 8.55
N GLN A 93 -20.63 0.45 8.30
CA GLN A 93 -21.48 1.60 8.63
C GLN A 93 -22.55 1.87 7.58
N TYR A 94 -22.18 1.81 6.30
CA TYR A 94 -23.06 2.21 5.18
C TYR A 94 -23.56 1.02 4.35
N GLY A 95 -22.94 -0.15 4.51
CA GLY A 95 -23.21 -1.33 3.68
C GLY A 95 -22.27 -1.41 2.46
N ALA A 96 -21.83 -2.62 2.11
CA ALA A 96 -20.91 -2.86 0.99
C ALA A 96 -21.52 -2.47 -0.37
N ASP A 97 -22.84 -2.64 -0.55
CA ASP A 97 -23.56 -2.33 -1.79
C ASP A 97 -24.02 -0.87 -1.88
N SER A 98 -23.82 -0.08 -0.83
CA SER A 98 -24.10 1.36 -0.85
C SER A 98 -23.20 2.12 -1.80
N PHE A 99 -23.55 3.35 -2.16
CA PHE A 99 -22.68 4.18 -3.01
C PHE A 99 -21.28 4.39 -2.42
N PRO A 100 -21.11 4.78 -1.12
CA PRO A 100 -19.80 4.86 -0.50
C PRO A 100 -19.07 3.50 -0.45
N GLY A 101 -19.77 2.40 -0.15
CA GLY A 101 -19.18 1.06 -0.09
C GLY A 101 -18.61 0.63 -1.44
N ARG A 102 -19.37 0.82 -2.52
CA ARG A 102 -18.90 0.50 -3.89
C ARG A 102 -17.73 1.39 -4.34
N VAL A 103 -17.78 2.70 -4.05
CA VAL A 103 -16.67 3.61 -4.35
C VAL A 103 -15.41 3.18 -3.61
N ALA A 104 -15.53 2.86 -2.32
CA ALA A 104 -14.42 2.39 -1.51
C ALA A 104 -13.84 1.05 -2.03
N ALA A 105 -14.70 0.11 -2.44
CA ALA A 105 -14.28 -1.16 -3.02
C ALA A 105 -13.49 -0.96 -4.34
N VAL A 106 -13.97 -0.08 -5.21
CA VAL A 106 -13.29 0.28 -6.47
C VAL A 106 -11.94 0.94 -6.18
N LEU A 107 -11.87 1.89 -5.25
CA LEU A 107 -10.62 2.53 -4.84
C LEU A 107 -9.62 1.50 -4.31
N LEU A 108 -10.08 0.57 -3.48
CA LEU A 108 -9.23 -0.47 -2.92
C LEU A 108 -8.67 -1.40 -4.00
N GLY A 109 -9.49 -1.79 -4.98
CA GLY A 109 -9.12 -2.73 -6.02
C GLY A 109 -8.36 -2.13 -7.21
N SER A 110 -8.55 -0.84 -7.49
CA SER A 110 -7.97 -0.17 -8.66
C SER A 110 -6.71 0.65 -8.37
N SER A 111 -6.34 0.82 -7.12
CA SER A 111 -5.19 1.62 -6.71
C SER A 111 -4.17 0.79 -5.94
N GLU A 112 -2.92 1.28 -5.88
CA GLU A 112 -1.82 0.65 -5.17
C GLU A 112 -1.21 1.56 -4.11
N THR A 113 -0.41 0.97 -3.22
CA THR A 113 0.36 1.66 -2.19
C THR A 113 1.61 2.29 -2.83
N THR A 114 1.41 3.33 -3.64
CA THR A 114 2.45 3.90 -4.50
C THR A 114 3.69 4.34 -3.73
N PHE A 115 3.52 5.09 -2.65
CA PHE A 115 4.66 5.55 -1.84
C PHE A 115 5.38 4.40 -1.14
N TYR A 116 4.62 3.41 -0.66
CA TYR A 116 5.20 2.19 -0.11
C TYR A 116 6.03 1.45 -1.16
N THR A 117 5.47 1.22 -2.33
CA THR A 117 6.13 0.52 -3.44
C THR A 117 7.41 1.24 -3.87
N VAL A 118 7.33 2.56 -4.10
CA VAL A 118 8.50 3.39 -4.46
C VAL A 118 9.58 3.30 -3.37
N ALA A 119 9.23 3.50 -2.10
CA ALA A 119 10.19 3.47 -1.01
C ALA A 119 10.90 2.12 -0.89
N VAL A 120 10.15 1.01 -0.96
CA VAL A 120 10.70 -0.34 -0.78
C VAL A 120 11.53 -0.77 -1.99
N TYR A 121 10.98 -0.68 -3.20
CA TYR A 121 11.66 -1.21 -4.39
C TYR A 121 12.86 -0.35 -4.79
N PHE A 122 12.74 0.99 -4.75
CA PHE A 122 13.88 1.84 -5.08
C PHE A 122 14.97 1.82 -4.01
N ALA A 123 14.60 1.64 -2.73
CA ALA A 123 15.60 1.40 -1.69
C ALA A 123 16.37 0.09 -1.92
N ALA A 124 15.68 -1.00 -2.28
CA ALA A 124 16.29 -2.30 -2.55
C ALA A 124 17.31 -2.25 -3.69
N VAL A 125 17.00 -1.51 -4.77
CA VAL A 125 17.89 -1.36 -5.95
C VAL A 125 18.76 -0.10 -5.89
N ARG A 126 18.75 0.64 -4.78
CA ARG A 126 19.54 1.86 -4.53
C ARG A 126 19.36 2.96 -5.59
N VAL A 127 18.19 3.05 -6.18
CA VAL A 127 17.86 4.12 -7.11
C VAL A 127 17.60 5.41 -6.33
N LYS A 128 18.39 6.46 -6.62
CA LYS A 128 18.27 7.76 -5.94
C LYS A 128 17.34 8.74 -6.68
N ASN A 129 17.17 8.55 -7.97
CA ASN A 129 16.34 9.44 -8.79
C ASN A 129 15.22 8.63 -9.44
N THR A 130 14.01 8.79 -8.93
CA THR A 130 12.83 8.08 -9.38
C THR A 130 12.21 8.69 -10.64
N ARG A 131 12.64 9.89 -11.05
CA ARG A 131 12.12 10.64 -12.21
C ARG A 131 10.58 10.70 -12.21
N TYR A 132 9.96 9.92 -13.10
CA TYR A 132 8.51 9.91 -13.35
C TYR A 132 7.79 8.69 -12.75
N ALA A 133 8.38 8.04 -11.73
CA ALA A 133 7.75 6.92 -11.05
C ALA A 133 6.65 7.37 -10.09
#